data_28a019b40b5aeb5983689fb69fae02b7
#
_entry.id   28a019b40b5aeb5983689fb69fae02b7
#
_cell.length_a   1.000
_cell.length_b   1.000
_cell.length_c   1.000
_cell.angle_alpha   90.00
_cell.angle_beta   90.00
_cell.angle_gamma   90.00
#
_symmetry.space_group_name_H-M   'P 1'
#
loop_
_entity.id
_entity.type
_entity.pdbx_description
1 polymer ?
#
loop_
_entity_poly.entity_id
_entity_poly.type
_entity_poly.pdbx_seq_one_letter_code
_entity_poly.pdbx_strand_id
1 'polypeptide(L)'
;MSHATSEADNTPMRICCPCEGKNCSGEVICIETASTREVFARCAPLLDPLPDFGFDAQARRFYNCLPRLLQQAGGDVSNVTLERVFFADFDRDMRAFQGIRKAFYGQAGVSGDRLPAMTYIEQPPCREAQQLELQVQAVIPKPNGSVSVESSVDDATGAGIKLITIDGRRHLYIADIKGLAADADATGTFREQADRMFANAARMLESFGTRFT
;
A
#
# COMPACT_ATOMS: atom_id res chain seq x y z
N MET A 1 17.11 41.09 9.89
CA MET A 1 16.31 40.50 8.80
C MET A 1 15.72 39.20 9.31
N SER A 2 14.45 39.24 9.64
CA SER A 2 13.73 38.08 10.22
C SER A 2 13.27 37.20 9.08
N HIS A 3 13.80 35.98 8.95
CA HIS A 3 13.27 34.98 8.07
C HIS A 3 11.98 34.41 8.71
N ALA A 4 10.84 34.90 8.26
CA ALA A 4 9.58 34.23 8.50
C ALA A 4 9.60 32.92 7.71
N THR A 5 9.84 31.81 8.39
CA THR A 5 9.53 30.49 7.86
C THR A 5 8.02 30.38 7.78
N SER A 6 7.49 30.44 6.57
CA SER A 6 6.09 30.06 6.29
C SER A 6 5.89 28.63 6.79
N GLU A 7 5.21 28.47 7.91
CA GLU A 7 4.65 27.17 8.29
C GLU A 7 3.68 26.78 7.18
N ALA A 8 4.06 25.78 6.39
CA ALA A 8 3.16 25.18 5.43
C ALA A 8 1.94 24.67 6.22
N ASP A 9 0.75 25.09 5.84
CA ASP A 9 -0.51 24.61 6.40
C ASP A 9 -0.60 23.10 6.16
N ASN A 10 -0.21 22.33 7.18
CA ASN A 10 -0.17 20.87 7.17
C ASN A 10 -1.56 20.26 7.42
N THR A 11 -2.63 21.01 7.19
CA THR A 11 -3.98 20.48 7.32
C THR A 11 -4.19 19.37 6.29
N PRO A 12 -4.46 18.12 6.70
CA PRO A 12 -4.66 17.02 5.78
C PRO A 12 -5.82 17.32 4.82
N MET A 13 -5.54 17.33 3.53
CA MET A 13 -6.60 17.49 2.53
C MET A 13 -7.37 16.18 2.40
N ARG A 14 -8.68 16.24 2.61
CA ARG A 14 -9.56 15.09 2.48
C ARG A 14 -10.23 15.10 1.10
N ILE A 15 -10.06 14.05 0.34
CA ILE A 15 -10.66 13.88 -0.99
C ILE A 15 -11.62 12.71 -0.93
N CYS A 16 -12.83 12.90 -1.40
CA CYS A 16 -13.82 11.83 -1.56
C CYS A 16 -13.81 11.30 -3.00
N CYS A 17 -14.04 10.01 -3.17
CA CYS A 17 -14.10 9.40 -4.50
C CYS A 17 -15.18 10.04 -5.36
N PRO A 18 -14.86 10.52 -6.59
CA PRO A 18 -15.81 11.12 -7.51
C PRO A 18 -16.62 10.07 -8.29
N CYS A 19 -16.74 8.86 -7.80
CA CYS A 19 -17.51 7.83 -8.48
C CYS A 19 -18.95 8.30 -8.65
N GLU A 20 -19.35 8.57 -9.89
CA GLU A 20 -20.73 8.82 -10.26
C GLU A 20 -21.57 7.57 -9.95
N GLY A 21 -22.36 7.66 -8.92
CA GLY A 21 -23.17 6.57 -8.40
C GLY A 21 -22.84 6.27 -6.93
N LYS A 22 -23.85 6.15 -6.13
CA LYS A 22 -23.87 6.09 -4.65
C LYS A 22 -23.06 4.93 -4.01
N ASN A 23 -22.12 4.33 -4.67
CA ASN A 23 -21.64 2.99 -4.35
C ASN A 23 -20.12 2.87 -4.12
N CYS A 24 -19.37 3.96 -3.91
CA CYS A 24 -17.95 3.91 -3.55
C CYS A 24 -17.65 4.92 -2.45
N SER A 25 -17.06 4.50 -1.34
CA SER A 25 -16.40 5.39 -0.40
C SER A 25 -14.90 5.19 -0.51
N GLY A 26 -14.28 5.97 -1.36
CA GLY A 26 -12.85 6.18 -1.24
C GLY A 26 -12.62 7.42 -0.37
N GLU A 27 -11.74 7.30 0.57
CA GLU A 27 -11.22 8.42 1.36
C GLU A 27 -9.73 8.54 1.08
N VAL A 28 -9.28 9.76 0.86
CA VAL A 28 -7.87 10.08 0.65
C VAL A 28 -7.47 11.16 1.63
N ILE A 29 -6.38 10.93 2.32
CA ILE A 29 -5.67 11.92 3.12
C ILE A 29 -4.38 12.24 2.40
N CYS A 30 -4.13 13.51 2.12
CA CYS A 30 -2.89 13.99 1.52
C CYS A 30 -2.09 14.78 2.54
N ILE A 31 -0.81 14.48 2.67
CA ILE A 31 0.14 15.23 3.47
C ILE A 31 1.14 15.89 2.53
N GLU A 32 1.19 17.21 2.55
CA GLU A 32 2.12 17.99 1.73
C GLU A 32 3.47 18.12 2.41
N THR A 33 4.53 17.84 1.66
CA THR A 33 5.91 18.19 2.05
C THR A 33 6.47 19.23 1.06
N ALA A 34 7.69 19.67 1.25
CA ALA A 34 8.32 20.61 0.33
C ALA A 34 8.43 20.03 -1.09
N SER A 35 8.72 18.72 -1.21
CA SER A 35 9.05 18.05 -2.47
C SER A 35 8.05 16.99 -2.92
N THR A 36 7.15 16.57 -2.02
CA THR A 36 6.19 15.49 -2.31
C THR A 36 4.83 15.76 -1.76
N ARG A 37 3.87 15.00 -2.25
CA ARG A 37 2.58 14.74 -1.63
C ARG A 37 2.52 13.26 -1.26
N GLU A 38 2.39 12.98 0.03
CA GLU A 38 2.14 11.64 0.53
C GLU A 38 0.63 11.40 0.57
N VAL A 39 0.19 10.32 -0.02
CA VAL A 39 -1.22 9.97 -0.19
C VAL A 39 -1.53 8.70 0.57
N PHE A 40 -2.53 8.76 1.43
CA PHE A 40 -3.08 7.62 2.15
C PHE A 40 -4.52 7.44 1.67
N ALA A 41 -4.75 6.43 0.85
CA ALA A 41 -6.06 6.12 0.31
C ALA A 41 -6.63 4.87 0.98
N ARG A 42 -7.89 4.95 1.36
CA ARG A 42 -8.70 3.82 1.78
C ARG A 42 -9.86 3.69 0.82
N CYS A 43 -9.99 2.53 0.23
CA CYS A 43 -11.13 2.20 -0.62
C CYS A 43 -11.94 1.11 0.06
N ALA A 44 -13.20 1.40 0.36
CA ALA A 44 -14.18 0.42 0.79
C ALA A 44 -15.40 0.52 -0.14
N PRO A 45 -15.97 -0.59 -0.59
CA PRO A 45 -17.22 -0.50 -1.33
C PRO A 45 -18.28 0.06 -0.38
N LEU A 46 -18.80 1.27 -0.68
CA LEU A 46 -20.02 1.76 -0.06
C LEU A 46 -21.18 1.14 -0.80
N LEU A 47 -21.86 0.31 -0.10
CA LEU A 47 -23.01 -0.38 -0.62
C LEU A 47 -24.09 -0.30 0.47
N ASP A 48 -25.08 0.55 0.25
CA ASP A 48 -26.29 0.52 1.05
C ASP A 48 -27.49 0.46 0.08
N PRO A 49 -28.16 -0.68 -0.04
CA PRO A 49 -27.72 -2.03 0.35
C PRO A 49 -26.56 -2.53 -0.52
N LEU A 50 -25.67 -3.33 0.08
CA LEU A 50 -24.65 -4.09 -0.67
C LEU A 50 -25.38 -5.01 -1.65
N PRO A 51 -25.34 -4.79 -2.97
CA PRO A 51 -25.74 -5.88 -3.85
C PRO A 51 -24.80 -7.04 -3.57
N ASP A 52 -25.29 -8.25 -3.70
CA ASP A 52 -24.53 -9.49 -3.53
C ASP A 52 -23.45 -9.60 -4.61
N PHE A 53 -22.43 -8.72 -4.50
CA PHE A 53 -21.26 -8.75 -5.35
C PHE A 53 -20.24 -9.68 -4.71
N GLY A 54 -19.99 -10.79 -5.36
CA GLY A 54 -18.90 -11.67 -5.00
C GLY A 54 -17.56 -10.93 -4.91
N PHE A 55 -16.58 -11.59 -4.31
CA PHE A 55 -15.23 -11.07 -4.06
C PHE A 55 -14.60 -10.39 -5.29
N ASP A 56 -14.63 -11.04 -6.46
CA ASP A 56 -14.04 -10.53 -7.70
C ASP A 56 -14.60 -9.15 -8.09
N ALA A 57 -15.91 -8.98 -7.97
CA ALA A 57 -16.56 -7.72 -8.30
C ALA A 57 -16.14 -6.60 -7.32
N GLN A 58 -16.03 -6.91 -6.03
CA GLN A 58 -15.54 -5.98 -5.03
C GLN A 58 -14.09 -5.59 -5.30
N ALA A 59 -13.19 -6.56 -5.54
CA ALA A 59 -11.78 -6.32 -5.82
C ALA A 59 -11.56 -5.46 -7.08
N ARG A 60 -12.25 -5.79 -8.19
CA ARG A 60 -12.16 -5.00 -9.43
C ARG A 60 -12.66 -3.57 -9.23
N ARG A 61 -13.69 -3.39 -8.40
CA ARG A 61 -14.21 -2.07 -8.11
C ARG A 61 -13.21 -1.18 -7.39
N PHE A 62 -12.42 -1.73 -6.46
CA PHE A 62 -11.32 -0.99 -5.84
C PHE A 62 -10.34 -0.46 -6.86
N TYR A 63 -9.83 -1.34 -7.68
CA TYR A 63 -8.87 -0.97 -8.70
C TYR A 63 -9.44 -0.04 -9.77
N ASN A 64 -10.75 -0.05 -10.01
CA ASN A 64 -11.41 0.94 -10.87
C ASN A 64 -11.51 2.34 -10.21
N CYS A 65 -11.61 2.39 -8.88
CA CYS A 65 -11.69 3.66 -8.14
C CYS A 65 -10.30 4.27 -7.87
N LEU A 66 -9.29 3.44 -7.61
CA LEU A 66 -7.95 3.86 -7.21
C LEU A 66 -7.30 4.87 -8.19
N PRO A 67 -7.30 4.69 -9.52
CA PRO A 67 -6.71 5.66 -10.44
C PRO A 67 -7.35 7.05 -10.34
N ARG A 68 -8.67 7.11 -10.15
CA ARG A 68 -9.40 8.39 -10.02
C ARG A 68 -9.05 9.11 -8.73
N LEU A 69 -8.90 8.37 -7.63
CA LEU A 69 -8.48 8.92 -6.35
C LEU A 69 -7.07 9.49 -6.43
N LEU A 70 -6.15 8.73 -7.03
CA LEU A 70 -4.76 9.18 -7.21
C LEU A 70 -4.68 10.38 -8.14
N GLN A 71 -5.45 10.40 -9.23
CA GLN A 71 -5.50 11.53 -10.16
C GLN A 71 -5.99 12.82 -9.49
N GLN A 72 -7.00 12.73 -8.61
CA GLN A 72 -7.43 13.88 -7.81
C GLN A 72 -6.35 14.38 -6.85
N ALA A 73 -5.51 13.45 -6.36
CA ALA A 73 -4.36 13.81 -5.55
C ALA A 73 -3.17 14.31 -6.40
N GLY A 74 -3.30 14.34 -7.73
CA GLY A 74 -2.26 14.82 -8.66
C GLY A 74 -1.22 13.76 -9.07
N GLY A 75 -1.53 12.48 -8.88
CA GLY A 75 -0.65 11.35 -9.24
C GLY A 75 -1.36 10.26 -10.06
N ASP A 76 -0.71 9.14 -10.18
CA ASP A 76 -1.20 7.95 -10.86
C ASP A 76 -0.81 6.67 -10.13
N VAL A 77 -1.17 5.52 -10.70
CA VAL A 77 -0.92 4.20 -10.08
C VAL A 77 0.55 3.83 -9.97
N SER A 78 1.44 4.46 -10.74
CA SER A 78 2.89 4.25 -10.62
C SER A 78 3.49 4.88 -9.37
N ASN A 79 2.76 5.80 -8.76
CA ASN A 79 3.16 6.44 -7.50
C ASN A 79 2.83 5.56 -6.27
N VAL A 80 2.07 4.48 -6.43
CA VAL A 80 1.73 3.59 -5.30
C VAL A 80 2.99 2.88 -4.79
N THR A 81 3.20 2.96 -3.49
CA THR A 81 4.38 2.40 -2.82
C THR A 81 4.06 1.18 -1.98
N LEU A 82 2.88 1.17 -1.36
CA LEU A 82 2.44 0.12 -0.46
C LEU A 82 0.94 -0.10 -0.59
N GLU A 83 0.55 -1.37 -0.59
CA GLU A 83 -0.84 -1.81 -0.45
C GLU A 83 -0.98 -2.72 0.78
N ARG A 84 -2.04 -2.52 1.55
CA ARG A 84 -2.49 -3.44 2.60
C ARG A 84 -3.88 -3.91 2.23
N VAL A 85 -4.06 -5.22 2.21
CA VAL A 85 -5.35 -5.83 1.85
C VAL A 85 -5.84 -6.65 3.02
N PHE A 86 -7.05 -6.35 3.45
CA PHE A 86 -7.75 -7.07 4.51
C PHE A 86 -8.77 -7.98 3.86
N PHE A 87 -8.73 -9.27 4.17
CA PHE A 87 -9.60 -10.30 3.62
C PHE A 87 -10.58 -10.80 4.67
N ALA A 88 -11.83 -11.02 4.27
CA ALA A 88 -12.78 -11.77 5.10
C ALA A 88 -12.45 -13.27 5.13
N ASP A 89 -11.87 -13.79 4.04
CA ASP A 89 -11.48 -15.19 3.88
C ASP A 89 -10.23 -15.22 2.96
N PHE A 90 -9.07 -15.31 3.57
CA PHE A 90 -7.79 -15.22 2.87
C PHE A 90 -7.54 -16.43 1.97
N ASP A 91 -7.76 -17.62 2.47
CA ASP A 91 -7.46 -18.86 1.74
C ASP A 91 -8.31 -19.00 0.48
N ARG A 92 -9.56 -18.61 0.55
CA ARG A 92 -10.49 -18.64 -0.57
C ARG A 92 -10.13 -17.60 -1.65
N ASP A 93 -9.80 -16.36 -1.24
CA ASP A 93 -9.86 -15.19 -2.12
C ASP A 93 -8.49 -14.69 -2.60
N MET A 94 -7.41 -15.06 -1.93
CA MET A 94 -6.07 -14.52 -2.16
C MET A 94 -5.59 -14.74 -3.60
N ARG A 95 -5.82 -15.93 -4.15
CA ARG A 95 -5.39 -16.27 -5.52
C ARG A 95 -6.12 -15.42 -6.59
N ALA A 96 -7.42 -15.24 -6.40
CA ALA A 96 -8.22 -14.40 -7.30
C ALA A 96 -7.77 -12.93 -7.20
N PHE A 97 -7.54 -12.43 -5.99
CA PHE A 97 -7.02 -11.09 -5.76
C PHE A 97 -5.70 -10.84 -6.48
N GLN A 98 -4.73 -11.75 -6.34
CA GLN A 98 -3.43 -11.62 -7.01
C GLN A 98 -3.57 -11.54 -8.53
N GLY A 99 -4.48 -12.30 -9.13
CA GLY A 99 -4.79 -12.24 -10.57
C GLY A 99 -5.34 -10.88 -10.98
N ILE A 100 -6.31 -10.35 -10.22
CA ILE A 100 -6.92 -9.04 -10.47
C ILE A 100 -5.88 -7.92 -10.31
N ARG A 101 -5.10 -7.95 -9.26
CA ARG A 101 -4.02 -6.98 -8.99
C ARG A 101 -3.00 -6.95 -10.12
N LYS A 102 -2.49 -8.12 -10.51
CA LYS A 102 -1.51 -8.26 -11.59
C LYS A 102 -2.04 -7.70 -12.91
N ALA A 103 -3.30 -7.99 -13.24
CA ALA A 103 -3.94 -7.46 -14.44
C ALA A 103 -4.08 -5.94 -14.39
N PHE A 104 -4.48 -5.38 -13.25
CA PHE A 104 -4.63 -3.94 -13.05
C PHE A 104 -3.31 -3.17 -13.25
N TYR A 105 -2.27 -3.56 -12.53
CA TYR A 105 -0.97 -2.91 -12.65
C TYR A 105 -0.34 -3.13 -14.03
N GLY A 106 -0.52 -4.31 -14.61
CA GLY A 106 -0.05 -4.62 -15.97
C GLY A 106 -0.68 -3.70 -17.02
N GLN A 107 -1.97 -3.40 -16.94
CA GLN A 107 -2.66 -2.44 -17.81
C GLN A 107 -2.12 -1.02 -17.67
N ALA A 108 -1.66 -0.65 -16.48
CA ALA A 108 -1.02 0.64 -16.21
C ALA A 108 0.48 0.66 -16.56
N GLY A 109 1.03 -0.41 -17.12
CA GLY A 109 2.45 -0.52 -17.45
C GLY A 109 3.36 -0.66 -16.21
N VAL A 110 2.81 -1.01 -15.05
CA VAL A 110 3.54 -1.24 -13.80
C VAL A 110 3.69 -2.74 -13.60
N SER A 111 4.92 -3.24 -13.62
CA SER A 111 5.20 -4.67 -13.50
C SER A 111 6.57 -4.92 -12.87
N GLY A 112 6.81 -6.17 -12.45
CA GLY A 112 8.09 -6.58 -11.83
C GLY A 112 8.38 -5.77 -10.57
N ASP A 113 9.59 -5.27 -10.46
CA ASP A 113 10.09 -4.53 -9.30
C ASP A 113 9.36 -3.22 -9.04
N ARG A 114 8.62 -2.70 -10.04
CA ARG A 114 7.83 -1.48 -9.88
C ARG A 114 6.49 -1.69 -9.19
N LEU A 115 6.06 -2.94 -9.01
CA LEU A 115 4.84 -3.23 -8.23
C LEU A 115 4.98 -2.68 -6.81
N PRO A 116 3.89 -2.15 -6.22
CA PRO A 116 3.92 -1.73 -4.81
C PRO A 116 4.24 -2.91 -3.88
N ALA A 117 4.90 -2.59 -2.76
CA ALA A 117 5.00 -3.55 -1.67
C ALA A 117 3.60 -3.95 -1.19
N MET A 118 3.41 -5.21 -0.77
CA MET A 118 2.10 -5.75 -0.45
C MET A 118 2.10 -6.45 0.90
N THR A 119 1.10 -6.14 1.72
CA THR A 119 0.80 -6.88 2.94
C THR A 119 -0.61 -7.45 2.87
N TYR A 120 -0.72 -8.74 3.11
CA TYR A 120 -1.99 -9.47 3.20
C TYR A 120 -2.36 -9.68 4.66
N ILE A 121 -3.60 -9.37 5.01
CA ILE A 121 -4.10 -9.48 6.38
C ILE A 121 -5.43 -10.24 6.35
N GLU A 122 -5.51 -11.34 7.05
CA GLU A 122 -6.77 -12.02 7.29
C GLU A 122 -7.46 -11.34 8.48
N GLN A 123 -8.33 -10.43 8.16
CA GLN A 123 -9.18 -9.71 9.10
C GLN A 123 -10.45 -9.31 8.38
N PRO A 124 -11.61 -9.86 8.76
CA PRO A 124 -12.86 -9.46 8.14
C PRO A 124 -13.08 -7.95 8.25
N PRO A 125 -13.45 -7.29 7.15
CA PRO A 125 -13.87 -5.89 7.19
C PRO A 125 -15.06 -5.68 8.13
N CYS A 126 -15.21 -4.46 8.64
CA CYS A 126 -16.21 -4.13 9.67
C CYS A 126 -17.67 -4.20 9.18
N ARG A 127 -17.91 -4.30 7.87
CA ARG A 127 -19.26 -4.37 7.29
C ARG A 127 -19.61 -5.77 6.88
N GLU A 128 -20.81 -6.19 7.25
CA GLU A 128 -21.42 -7.43 6.74
C GLU A 128 -21.42 -7.42 5.21
N ALA A 129 -21.16 -8.58 4.58
CA ALA A 129 -21.02 -8.77 3.14
C ALA A 129 -19.82 -8.06 2.46
N GLN A 130 -19.03 -7.24 3.16
CA GLN A 130 -17.78 -6.74 2.66
C GLN A 130 -16.71 -7.85 2.76
N GLN A 131 -16.13 -8.24 1.62
CA GLN A 131 -15.18 -9.35 1.55
C GLN A 131 -13.72 -8.90 1.57
N LEU A 132 -13.46 -7.63 1.25
CA LEU A 132 -12.12 -7.05 1.35
C LEU A 132 -12.14 -5.55 1.61
N GLU A 133 -11.01 -5.05 2.12
CA GLU A 133 -10.69 -3.63 2.20
C GLU A 133 -9.27 -3.41 1.68
N LEU A 134 -9.05 -2.36 0.92
CA LEU A 134 -7.75 -1.97 0.41
C LEU A 134 -7.33 -0.62 1.00
N GLN A 135 -6.14 -0.60 1.60
CA GLN A 135 -5.45 0.62 1.99
C GLN A 135 -4.20 0.80 1.14
N VAL A 136 -4.01 1.99 0.62
CA VAL A 136 -2.94 2.31 -0.31
C VAL A 136 -2.16 3.51 0.20
N GLN A 137 -0.82 3.42 0.11
CA GLN A 137 0.06 4.56 0.25
C GLN A 137 0.68 4.87 -1.11
N ALA A 138 0.73 6.15 -1.44
CA ALA A 138 1.41 6.63 -2.64
C ALA A 138 2.26 7.85 -2.32
N VAL A 139 3.33 8.02 -3.09
CA VAL A 139 4.22 9.17 -2.99
C VAL A 139 4.27 9.85 -4.35
N ILE A 140 3.75 11.06 -4.42
CA ILE A 140 3.66 11.86 -5.64
C ILE A 140 4.74 12.94 -5.59
N PRO A 141 5.72 12.92 -6.49
CA PRO A 141 6.73 13.99 -6.55
C PRO A 141 6.10 15.30 -7.00
N LYS A 142 6.53 16.42 -6.40
CA LYS A 142 6.23 17.74 -6.92
C LYS A 142 7.13 18.07 -8.11
N PRO A 143 6.79 19.05 -8.95
CA PRO A 143 7.57 19.36 -10.18
C PRO A 143 9.06 19.61 -9.99
N ASN A 144 9.46 20.06 -8.80
CA ASN A 144 10.86 20.34 -8.46
C ASN A 144 11.49 19.27 -7.55
N GLY A 145 10.76 18.20 -7.23
CA GLY A 145 11.25 17.13 -6.38
C GLY A 145 11.98 16.05 -7.17
N SER A 146 13.12 15.60 -6.69
CA SER A 146 13.77 14.41 -7.23
C SER A 146 13.27 13.17 -6.51
N VAL A 147 12.83 12.18 -7.28
CA VAL A 147 12.40 10.88 -6.74
C VAL A 147 13.11 9.75 -7.46
N SER A 148 13.76 8.89 -6.71
CA SER A 148 14.22 7.60 -7.21
C SER A 148 13.52 6.48 -6.48
N VAL A 149 13.22 5.41 -7.19
CA VAL A 149 12.58 4.19 -6.65
C VAL A 149 13.46 3.01 -6.97
N GLU A 150 13.87 2.31 -5.93
CA GLU A 150 14.58 1.05 -6.02
C GLU A 150 13.72 -0.04 -5.40
N SER A 151 13.67 -1.20 -6.03
CA SER A 151 12.91 -2.34 -5.51
C SER A 151 13.77 -3.59 -5.57
N SER A 152 13.63 -4.42 -4.55
CA SER A 152 14.32 -5.69 -4.45
C SER A 152 13.48 -6.68 -3.64
N VAL A 153 13.91 -7.92 -3.63
CA VAL A 153 13.36 -8.98 -2.78
C VAL A 153 14.49 -9.47 -1.89
N ASP A 154 14.21 -9.65 -0.62
CA ASP A 154 15.16 -10.25 0.30
C ASP A 154 15.27 -11.76 0.04
N ASP A 155 16.42 -12.23 -0.41
CA ASP A 155 16.62 -13.62 -0.81
C ASP A 155 16.39 -14.63 0.33
N ALA A 156 16.61 -14.20 1.58
CA ALA A 156 16.46 -15.08 2.74
C ALA A 156 15.01 -15.30 3.18
N THR A 157 14.12 -14.33 2.94
CA THR A 157 12.72 -14.36 3.43
C THR A 157 11.69 -14.25 2.34
N GLY A 158 12.08 -13.83 1.14
CA GLY A 158 11.17 -13.48 0.06
C GLY A 158 10.41 -12.17 0.29
N ALA A 159 10.76 -11.41 1.34
CA ALA A 159 10.11 -10.12 1.64
C ALA A 159 10.37 -9.09 0.53
N GLY A 160 9.32 -8.42 0.10
CA GLY A 160 9.42 -7.32 -0.85
C GLY A 160 9.98 -6.06 -0.19
N ILE A 161 10.98 -5.44 -0.81
CA ILE A 161 11.62 -4.23 -0.33
C ILE A 161 11.48 -3.14 -1.40
N LYS A 162 10.99 -1.97 -0.99
CA LYS A 162 10.95 -0.79 -1.84
C LYS A 162 11.58 0.39 -1.10
N LEU A 163 12.62 0.96 -1.70
CA LEU A 163 13.29 2.15 -1.23
C LEU A 163 12.92 3.32 -2.15
N ILE A 164 12.37 4.36 -1.58
CA ILE A 164 12.06 5.61 -2.29
C ILE A 164 12.93 6.71 -1.71
N THR A 165 13.72 7.33 -2.53
CA THR A 165 14.53 8.49 -2.13
C THR A 165 13.91 9.75 -2.72
N ILE A 166 13.60 10.71 -1.87
CA ILE A 166 12.94 11.98 -2.19
C ILE A 166 13.82 13.09 -1.64
N ASP A 167 14.43 13.87 -2.51
CA ASP A 167 15.35 14.97 -2.13
C ASP A 167 16.35 14.55 -1.04
N GLY A 168 16.95 13.37 -1.20
CA GLY A 168 17.91 12.80 -0.28
C GLY A 168 17.33 12.15 0.98
N ARG A 169 16.01 12.23 1.21
CA ARG A 169 15.34 11.49 2.28
C ARG A 169 14.92 10.11 1.79
N ARG A 170 15.20 9.10 2.59
CA ARG A 170 14.94 7.69 2.24
C ARG A 170 13.71 7.18 2.97
N HIS A 171 12.75 6.65 2.23
CA HIS A 171 11.56 5.96 2.72
C HIS A 171 11.69 4.48 2.36
N LEU A 172 11.77 3.63 3.36
CA LEU A 172 11.91 2.20 3.19
C LEU A 172 10.59 1.50 3.50
N TYR A 173 10.08 0.76 2.53
CA TYR A 173 8.89 -0.08 2.67
C TYR A 173 9.31 -1.54 2.59
N ILE A 174 9.04 -2.30 3.63
CA ILE A 174 9.30 -3.74 3.68
C ILE A 174 7.96 -4.43 3.92
N ALA A 175 7.62 -5.36 3.07
CA ALA A 175 6.35 -6.08 3.14
C ALA A 175 6.57 -7.59 3.13
N ASP A 176 5.63 -8.34 3.69
CA ASP A 176 5.62 -9.80 3.76
C ASP A 176 6.85 -10.37 4.51
N ILE A 177 7.23 -9.70 5.62
CA ILE A 177 8.32 -10.20 6.47
C ILE A 177 7.81 -11.43 7.23
N LYS A 178 8.36 -12.59 6.91
CA LYS A 178 7.99 -13.85 7.55
C LYS A 178 8.96 -14.23 8.67
N GLY A 179 8.44 -14.91 9.68
CA GLY A 179 9.24 -15.56 10.73
C GLY A 179 9.84 -16.90 10.28
N LEU A 180 9.87 -17.18 8.97
CA LEU A 180 10.33 -18.40 8.36
C LEU A 180 11.35 -18.08 7.29
N ALA A 181 12.25 -19.01 6.97
CA ALA A 181 13.01 -18.98 5.72
C ALA A 181 12.04 -19.17 4.54
N ALA A 182 12.40 -18.66 3.35
CA ALA A 182 11.53 -18.66 2.17
C ALA A 182 11.03 -20.06 1.76
N ASP A 183 11.78 -21.10 2.11
CA ASP A 183 11.56 -22.51 1.77
C ASP A 183 11.19 -23.39 2.97
N ALA A 184 11.02 -22.82 4.16
CA ALA A 184 10.76 -23.58 5.37
C ALA A 184 9.26 -23.73 5.65
N ASP A 185 8.84 -24.95 5.95
CA ASP A 185 7.51 -25.20 6.50
C ASP A 185 7.31 -24.42 7.82
N ALA A 186 6.07 -24.05 8.07
CA ALA A 186 5.69 -23.28 9.26
C ALA A 186 5.92 -24.10 10.54
N THR A 187 7.17 -24.17 11.00
CA THR A 187 7.55 -24.85 12.22
C THR A 187 7.85 -23.86 13.34
N GLY A 188 7.37 -24.17 14.52
CA GLY A 188 7.57 -23.38 15.73
C GLY A 188 6.30 -22.71 16.25
N THR A 189 6.36 -22.31 17.50
CA THR A 189 5.29 -21.56 18.17
C THR A 189 5.13 -20.16 17.57
N PHE A 190 3.97 -19.55 17.81
CA PHE A 190 3.74 -18.16 17.40
C PHE A 190 4.85 -17.22 17.91
N ARG A 191 5.32 -17.41 19.14
CA ARG A 191 6.38 -16.58 19.73
C ARG A 191 7.70 -16.73 18.95
N GLU A 192 8.11 -17.96 18.64
CA GLU A 192 9.32 -18.21 17.87
C GLU A 192 9.24 -17.64 16.44
N GLN A 193 8.07 -17.70 15.84
CA GLN A 193 7.84 -17.09 14.53
C GLN A 193 7.91 -15.56 14.60
N ALA A 194 7.30 -14.95 15.63
CA ALA A 194 7.37 -13.52 15.85
C ALA A 194 8.80 -13.04 16.12
N ASP A 195 9.54 -13.72 17.00
CA ASP A 195 10.94 -13.38 17.29
C ASP A 195 11.81 -13.45 16.03
N ARG A 196 11.62 -14.45 15.19
CA ARG A 196 12.32 -14.56 13.90
C ARG A 196 11.91 -13.46 12.91
N MET A 197 10.63 -13.12 12.85
CA MET A 197 10.13 -12.04 12.00
C MET A 197 10.80 -10.71 12.38
N PHE A 198 10.89 -10.38 13.67
CA PHE A 198 11.56 -9.17 14.14
C PHE A 198 13.07 -9.21 13.90
N ALA A 199 13.72 -10.36 14.06
CA ALA A 199 15.13 -10.52 13.73
C ALA A 199 15.39 -10.31 12.22
N ASN A 200 14.54 -10.85 11.35
CA ASN A 200 14.62 -10.61 9.91
C ASN A 200 14.40 -9.13 9.57
N ALA A 201 13.42 -8.49 10.18
CA ALA A 201 13.19 -7.05 10.01
C ALA A 201 14.40 -6.22 10.43
N ALA A 202 15.01 -6.52 11.58
CA ALA A 202 16.21 -5.83 12.06
C ALA A 202 17.37 -5.99 11.08
N ARG A 203 17.65 -7.20 10.62
CA ARG A 203 18.69 -7.48 9.63
C ARG A 203 18.47 -6.69 8.32
N MET A 204 17.23 -6.65 7.83
CA MET A 204 16.90 -5.88 6.62
C MET A 204 17.12 -4.39 6.83
N LEU A 205 16.68 -3.82 7.98
CA LEU A 205 16.92 -2.41 8.30
C LEU A 205 18.41 -2.08 8.35
N GLU A 206 19.21 -2.94 8.98
CA GLU A 206 20.68 -2.78 9.06
C GLU A 206 21.34 -2.77 7.68
N SER A 207 20.88 -3.60 6.73
CA SER A 207 21.43 -3.61 5.36
C SER A 207 21.20 -2.27 4.62
N PHE A 208 20.22 -1.48 5.05
CA PHE A 208 19.96 -0.12 4.56
C PHE A 208 20.57 0.98 5.46
N GLY A 209 21.38 0.62 6.44
CA GLY A 209 22.05 1.57 7.35
C GLY A 209 21.09 2.22 8.35
N THR A 210 19.99 1.56 8.69
CA THR A 210 19.02 2.02 9.68
C THR A 210 18.69 0.92 10.71
N ARG A 211 17.93 1.25 11.74
CA ARG A 211 17.55 0.31 12.80
C ARG A 211 16.21 0.69 13.42
N PHE A 212 15.62 -0.20 14.20
CA PHE A 212 14.54 0.15 15.10
C PHE A 212 15.03 1.18 16.14
N THR A 213 14.22 2.19 16.38
CA THR A 213 14.48 3.26 17.37
C THR A 213 13.51 3.16 18.55
#